data_ea1b1788a9e4150e2d71445f30d12f54
#
_entry.id   ea1b1788a9e4150e2d71445f30d12f54
#
_cell.length_a   1.000
_cell.length_b   1.000
_cell.length_c   1.000
_cell.angle_alpha   90.00
_cell.angle_beta   90.00
_cell.angle_gamma   90.00
#
_symmetry.space_group_name_H-M   'P 1'
#
loop_
_entity.id
_entity.type
_entity.pdbx_description
1 polymer ?
#
loop_
_entity_poly.entity_id
_entity_poly.type
_entity_poly.pdbx_seq_one_letter_code
_entity_poly.pdbx_strand_id
1 'polypeptide(L)'
;GTTEQEYNFCTDLIHSMNHDIYIMDYTHLNVYACRILVPGMSDIYPVDELIWRNNNEGAKFREAFLSLDKYDAEQWMDIYDSLEEAGHSDIIRAAEFIGLATDADTPWHTLRIGELKAHLCLAAGSEEAIDWVDWILHTGQVNEEAMRHFRCLKAILEIKYDDEREYADYQYALGLMFGSDNV
;
A
#
# COMPACT_ATOMS: atom_id res chain seq x y z
N GLY A 1 0.96 0.99 -49.11
CA GLY A 1 1.59 0.05 -48.20
C GLY A 1 0.58 -0.96 -47.68
N THR A 2 1.04 -2.05 -47.14
CA THR A 2 0.17 -2.97 -46.41
C THR A 2 0.06 -2.51 -44.96
N THR A 3 -1.00 -2.92 -44.25
CA THR A 3 -1.18 -2.64 -42.83
C THR A 3 0.05 -3.07 -41.97
N GLU A 4 0.69 -4.18 -42.34
CA GLU A 4 1.91 -4.65 -41.69
C GLU A 4 3.10 -3.69 -41.90
N GLN A 5 3.24 -3.14 -43.12
CA GLN A 5 4.30 -2.14 -43.40
C GLN A 5 4.07 -0.84 -42.62
N GLU A 6 2.84 -0.40 -42.51
CA GLU A 6 2.46 0.78 -41.74
C GLU A 6 2.69 0.53 -40.22
N TYR A 7 2.29 -0.62 -39.72
CA TYR A 7 2.54 -1.02 -38.32
C TYR A 7 4.04 -0.99 -37.99
N ASN A 8 4.86 -1.67 -38.78
CA ASN A 8 6.30 -1.73 -38.57
C ASN A 8 6.93 -0.31 -38.64
N PHE A 9 6.52 0.50 -39.61
CA PHE A 9 7.00 1.88 -39.70
C PHE A 9 6.66 2.70 -38.44
N CYS A 10 5.42 2.65 -37.95
CA CYS A 10 5.01 3.37 -36.75
C CYS A 10 5.74 2.87 -35.49
N THR A 11 5.91 1.56 -35.36
CA THR A 11 6.62 0.95 -34.24
C THR A 11 8.08 1.36 -34.21
N ASP A 12 8.76 1.29 -35.38
CA ASP A 12 10.17 1.68 -35.50
C ASP A 12 10.35 3.17 -35.19
N LEU A 13 9.41 4.00 -35.63
CA LEU A 13 9.43 5.43 -35.36
C LEU A 13 9.31 5.72 -33.85
N ILE A 14 8.37 5.10 -33.17
CA ILE A 14 8.17 5.27 -31.73
C ILE A 14 9.40 4.82 -30.95
N HIS A 15 9.95 3.65 -31.27
CA HIS A 15 11.18 3.14 -30.64
C HIS A 15 12.38 4.05 -30.93
N SER A 16 12.47 4.65 -32.13
CA SER A 16 13.55 5.60 -32.48
C SER A 16 13.51 6.87 -31.63
N MET A 17 12.34 7.22 -31.09
CA MET A 17 12.14 8.32 -30.14
C MET A 17 12.35 7.91 -28.68
N ASN A 18 12.84 6.70 -28.45
CA ASN A 18 13.09 6.13 -27.11
C ASN A 18 11.81 5.97 -26.26
N HIS A 19 10.70 5.62 -26.90
CA HIS A 19 9.46 5.26 -26.22
C HIS A 19 9.14 3.78 -26.42
N ASP A 20 8.57 3.16 -25.38
CA ASP A 20 8.05 1.80 -25.43
C ASP A 20 6.56 1.80 -25.77
N ILE A 21 6.10 0.71 -26.41
CA ILE A 21 4.69 0.51 -26.76
C ILE A 21 4.13 -0.61 -25.91
N TYR A 22 3.07 -0.33 -25.17
CA TYR A 22 2.34 -1.30 -24.36
C TYR A 22 0.99 -1.58 -25.01
N ILE A 23 0.69 -2.85 -25.24
CA ILE A 23 -0.58 -3.30 -25.85
C ILE A 23 -1.32 -4.16 -24.84
N MET A 24 -2.55 -3.74 -24.50
CA MET A 24 -3.48 -4.51 -23.69
C MET A 24 -4.55 -5.10 -24.62
N ASP A 25 -4.63 -6.42 -24.71
CA ASP A 25 -5.58 -7.14 -25.54
C ASP A 25 -6.84 -7.49 -24.74
N TYR A 26 -8.02 -7.24 -25.32
CA TYR A 26 -9.32 -7.51 -24.73
C TYR A 26 -10.04 -8.68 -25.38
N THR A 27 -9.33 -9.69 -25.89
CA THR A 27 -9.90 -10.90 -26.50
C THR A 27 -10.89 -11.63 -25.60
N HIS A 28 -10.74 -11.52 -24.27
CA HIS A 28 -11.65 -12.09 -23.28
C HIS A 28 -13.09 -11.53 -23.35
N LEU A 29 -13.28 -10.39 -24.01
CA LEU A 29 -14.62 -9.78 -24.21
C LEU A 29 -15.34 -10.29 -25.44
N ASN A 30 -14.82 -11.29 -26.16
CA ASN A 30 -15.31 -11.79 -27.45
C ASN A 30 -15.45 -10.72 -28.55
N VAL A 31 -14.70 -9.63 -28.43
CA VAL A 31 -14.55 -8.59 -29.42
C VAL A 31 -13.06 -8.40 -29.71
N TYR A 32 -12.73 -8.12 -30.97
CA TYR A 32 -11.36 -7.79 -31.30
C TYR A 32 -11.09 -6.33 -30.95
N ALA A 33 -10.54 -6.11 -29.76
CA ALA A 33 -10.23 -4.77 -29.26
C ALA A 33 -8.89 -4.82 -28.51
N CYS A 34 -8.11 -3.75 -28.61
CA CYS A 34 -6.91 -3.56 -27.82
C CYS A 34 -6.80 -2.09 -27.38
N ARG A 35 -6.05 -1.85 -26.31
CA ARG A 35 -5.60 -0.52 -25.90
C ARG A 35 -4.11 -0.44 -26.10
N ILE A 36 -3.68 0.61 -26.78
CA ILE A 36 -2.25 0.90 -26.99
C ILE A 36 -1.88 2.10 -26.13
N LEU A 37 -0.81 1.96 -25.38
CA LEU A 37 -0.23 3.00 -24.53
C LEU A 37 1.23 3.22 -24.93
N VAL A 38 1.59 4.46 -25.17
CA VAL A 38 2.96 4.92 -25.37
C VAL A 38 3.23 6.00 -24.34
N PRO A 39 3.84 5.67 -23.19
CA PRO A 39 4.09 6.64 -22.13
C PRO A 39 4.86 7.86 -22.65
N GLY A 40 4.41 9.05 -22.30
CA GLY A 40 4.96 10.31 -22.81
C GLY A 40 4.45 10.76 -24.17
N MET A 41 3.68 9.92 -24.90
CA MET A 41 3.07 10.28 -26.18
C MET A 41 1.54 10.15 -26.20
N SER A 42 1.00 9.12 -25.53
CA SER A 42 -0.45 8.85 -25.52
C SER A 42 -1.16 9.37 -24.27
N ASP A 43 -0.47 10.17 -23.45
CA ASP A 43 -1.05 10.77 -22.26
C ASP A 43 -2.09 11.83 -22.64
N ILE A 44 -3.34 11.56 -22.28
CA ILE A 44 -4.48 12.45 -22.61
C ILE A 44 -4.58 13.59 -21.60
N TYR A 45 -3.96 13.43 -20.43
CA TYR A 45 -3.97 14.40 -19.34
C TYR A 45 -2.65 15.14 -19.27
N PRO A 46 -2.65 16.41 -18.82
CA PRO A 46 -1.42 17.12 -18.52
C PRO A 46 -0.53 16.27 -17.60
N VAL A 47 0.74 16.13 -17.95
CA VAL A 47 1.72 15.35 -17.16
C VAL A 47 1.75 15.83 -15.71
N ASP A 48 1.56 17.15 -15.51
CA ASP A 48 1.50 17.76 -14.18
C ASP A 48 0.35 17.24 -13.30
N GLU A 49 -0.79 16.84 -13.89
CA GLU A 49 -1.89 16.23 -13.14
C GLU A 49 -1.67 14.75 -12.88
N LEU A 50 -0.94 14.05 -13.76
CA LEU A 50 -0.57 12.63 -13.57
C LEU A 50 0.54 12.46 -12.55
N ILE A 51 1.44 13.43 -12.44
CA ILE A 51 2.51 13.50 -11.44
C ILE A 51 1.95 13.33 -10.01
N TRP A 52 0.82 13.94 -9.68
CA TRP A 52 0.20 13.84 -8.37
C TRP A 52 -0.41 12.48 -8.05
N ARG A 53 -0.74 11.69 -9.06
CA ARG A 53 -1.44 10.42 -8.88
C ARG A 53 -0.58 9.19 -9.11
N ASN A 54 0.49 9.30 -9.88
CA ASN A 54 1.32 8.15 -10.24
C ASN A 54 2.71 8.57 -10.74
N ASN A 55 3.43 9.32 -9.93
CA ASN A 55 4.79 9.76 -10.24
C ASN A 55 5.82 8.60 -10.16
N ASN A 56 5.33 7.37 -10.08
CA ASN A 56 6.17 6.18 -9.88
C ASN A 56 7.06 6.25 -8.62
N GLU A 57 6.76 7.17 -7.71
CA GLU A 57 7.50 7.34 -6.45
C GLU A 57 7.39 6.11 -5.57
N GLY A 58 6.26 5.40 -5.66
CA GLY A 58 6.06 4.12 -5.01
C GLY A 58 6.88 2.97 -5.59
N ALA A 59 7.46 3.13 -6.79
CA ALA A 59 8.21 2.04 -7.44
C ALA A 59 9.38 1.57 -6.61
N LYS A 60 10.06 2.46 -5.91
CA LYS A 60 11.17 2.13 -5.01
C LYS A 60 10.75 1.25 -3.83
N PHE A 61 9.50 1.31 -3.40
CA PHE A 61 8.94 0.52 -2.30
C PHE A 61 8.35 -0.82 -2.75
N ARG A 62 8.17 -1.02 -4.05
CA ARG A 62 7.42 -2.16 -4.58
C ARG A 62 8.02 -3.51 -4.17
N GLU A 63 9.33 -3.67 -4.30
CA GLU A 63 10.01 -4.91 -3.92
C GLU A 63 9.87 -5.17 -2.41
N ALA A 64 10.06 -4.13 -1.60
CA ALA A 64 9.93 -4.21 -0.16
C ALA A 64 8.51 -4.61 0.26
N PHE A 65 7.48 -3.96 -0.26
CA PHE A 65 6.08 -4.26 0.08
C PHE A 65 5.67 -5.68 -0.32
N LEU A 66 6.17 -6.19 -1.43
CA LEU A 66 5.87 -7.55 -1.91
C LEU A 66 6.71 -8.65 -1.22
N SER A 67 7.61 -8.28 -0.33
CA SER A 67 8.55 -9.21 0.33
C SER A 67 8.68 -8.96 1.84
N LEU A 68 7.68 -8.34 2.47
CA LEU A 68 7.70 -8.00 3.90
C LEU A 68 7.94 -9.22 4.82
N ASP A 69 7.51 -10.38 4.38
CA ASP A 69 7.72 -11.66 5.08
C ASP A 69 9.18 -12.10 5.15
N LYS A 70 10.07 -11.50 4.37
CA LYS A 70 11.51 -11.80 4.32
C LYS A 70 12.37 -10.89 5.18
N TYR A 71 11.79 -9.84 5.73
CA TYR A 71 12.49 -8.80 6.46
C TYR A 71 12.40 -9.03 7.97
N ASP A 72 13.40 -8.52 8.68
CA ASP A 72 13.47 -8.48 10.14
C ASP A 72 13.02 -7.12 10.69
N ALA A 73 13.07 -6.98 12.03
CA ALA A 73 12.60 -5.79 12.72
C ALA A 73 13.35 -4.50 12.30
N GLU A 74 14.67 -4.58 12.07
CA GLU A 74 15.48 -3.44 11.63
C GLU A 74 15.07 -3.01 10.22
N GLN A 75 14.91 -3.96 9.31
CA GLN A 75 14.51 -3.72 7.92
C GLN A 75 13.06 -3.19 7.82
N TRP A 76 12.14 -3.64 8.70
CA TRP A 76 10.79 -3.06 8.75
C TRP A 76 10.81 -1.59 9.18
N MET A 77 11.68 -1.22 10.13
CA MET A 77 11.84 0.18 10.53
C MET A 77 12.52 1.01 9.44
N ASP A 78 13.47 0.47 8.68
CA ASP A 78 14.05 1.16 7.52
C ASP A 78 12.98 1.49 6.46
N ILE A 79 12.03 0.58 6.23
CA ILE A 79 10.91 0.82 5.31
C ILE A 79 9.98 1.90 5.89
N TYR A 80 9.68 1.84 7.17
CA TYR A 80 8.88 2.84 7.89
C TYR A 80 9.50 4.23 7.76
N ASP A 81 10.78 4.39 8.11
CA ASP A 81 11.51 5.65 8.01
C ASP A 81 11.52 6.20 6.58
N SER A 82 11.74 5.32 5.60
CA SER A 82 11.70 5.69 4.19
C SER A 82 10.31 6.19 3.73
N LEU A 83 9.23 5.65 4.32
CA LEU A 83 7.85 6.12 4.05
C LEU A 83 7.59 7.48 4.71
N GLU A 84 8.10 7.70 5.94
CA GLU A 84 8.03 8.98 6.63
C GLU A 84 8.78 10.07 5.86
N GLU A 85 10.03 9.79 5.44
CA GLU A 85 10.84 10.72 4.65
C GLU A 85 10.19 11.07 3.30
N ALA A 86 9.51 10.12 2.68
CA ALA A 86 8.82 10.34 1.41
C ALA A 86 7.62 11.29 1.54
N GLY A 87 7.04 11.43 2.74
CA GLY A 87 6.01 12.40 3.07
C GLY A 87 4.70 12.24 2.28
N HIS A 88 4.40 11.04 1.81
CA HIS A 88 3.14 10.76 1.12
C HIS A 88 1.96 10.71 2.09
N SER A 89 0.78 10.97 1.56
CA SER A 89 -0.44 10.93 2.36
C SER A 89 -0.75 9.50 2.84
N ASP A 90 -0.97 9.34 4.15
CA ASP A 90 -1.23 8.06 4.80
C ASP A 90 -2.56 7.42 4.42
N ILE A 91 -3.48 8.18 3.82
CA ILE A 91 -4.76 7.66 3.32
C ILE A 91 -4.67 7.00 1.93
N ILE A 92 -3.54 7.14 1.23
CA ILE A 92 -3.32 6.49 -0.07
C ILE A 92 -3.29 4.97 0.15
N ARG A 93 -3.91 4.23 -0.76
CA ARG A 93 -3.83 2.76 -0.74
C ARG A 93 -2.42 2.30 -1.08
N ALA A 94 -1.87 1.41 -0.28
CA ALA A 94 -0.51 0.88 -0.47
C ALA A 94 -0.32 0.23 -1.84
N ALA A 95 -1.32 -0.54 -2.30
CA ALA A 95 -1.30 -1.16 -3.62
C ALA A 95 -1.30 -0.12 -4.76
N GLU A 96 -2.13 0.91 -4.64
CA GLU A 96 -2.18 2.02 -5.62
C GLU A 96 -0.84 2.77 -5.65
N PHE A 97 -0.25 3.03 -4.50
CA PHE A 97 1.03 3.70 -4.36
C PHE A 97 2.16 2.97 -5.10
N ILE A 98 2.24 1.65 -4.96
CA ILE A 98 3.26 0.83 -5.64
C ILE A 98 2.84 0.37 -7.05
N GLY A 99 1.68 0.81 -7.57
CA GLY A 99 1.17 0.42 -8.88
C GLY A 99 0.80 -1.06 -9.00
N LEU A 100 0.24 -1.63 -7.92
CA LEU A 100 -0.23 -3.02 -7.88
C LEU A 100 -1.74 -3.07 -8.13
N ALA A 101 -2.18 -3.86 -9.11
CA ALA A 101 -3.57 -4.23 -9.27
C ALA A 101 -3.92 -5.37 -8.29
N THR A 102 -4.98 -5.19 -7.52
CA THR A 102 -5.40 -6.15 -6.48
C THR A 102 -6.83 -6.60 -6.70
N ASP A 103 -7.12 -7.84 -6.33
CA ASP A 103 -8.49 -8.35 -6.27
C ASP A 103 -9.22 -7.76 -5.04
N ALA A 104 -10.52 -7.54 -5.17
CA ALA A 104 -11.34 -6.86 -4.17
C ALA A 104 -11.44 -7.59 -2.82
N ASP A 105 -11.17 -8.88 -2.81
CA ASP A 105 -11.23 -9.76 -1.64
C ASP A 105 -9.88 -9.92 -0.92
N THR A 106 -8.85 -9.23 -1.39
CA THR A 106 -7.52 -9.26 -0.77
C THR A 106 -7.34 -8.10 0.23
N PRO A 107 -6.60 -8.29 1.34
CA PRO A 107 -6.25 -7.21 2.26
C PRO A 107 -5.57 -6.02 1.57
N TRP A 108 -4.77 -6.28 0.55
CA TRP A 108 -4.08 -5.26 -0.24
C TRP A 108 -5.02 -4.27 -0.93
N HIS A 109 -6.27 -4.67 -1.21
CA HIS A 109 -7.24 -3.82 -1.89
C HIS A 109 -7.61 -2.57 -1.09
N THR A 110 -7.64 -2.67 0.22
CA THR A 110 -8.05 -1.59 1.13
C THR A 110 -6.92 -1.03 1.99
N LEU A 111 -5.82 -1.78 2.16
CA LEU A 111 -4.69 -1.41 3.01
C LEU A 111 -4.13 -0.04 2.61
N ARG A 112 -4.00 0.87 3.56
CA ARG A 112 -3.44 2.21 3.37
C ARG A 112 -2.01 2.30 3.88
N ILE A 113 -1.31 3.34 3.46
CA ILE A 113 0.07 3.61 3.90
C ILE A 113 0.13 3.76 5.43
N GLY A 114 -0.79 4.50 6.06
CA GLY A 114 -0.83 4.63 7.52
C GLY A 114 -1.12 3.31 8.25
N GLU A 115 -1.99 2.45 7.70
CA GLU A 115 -2.22 1.10 8.23
C GLU A 115 -0.97 0.22 8.06
N LEU A 116 -0.27 0.32 6.93
CA LEU A 116 0.98 -0.39 6.70
C LEU A 116 2.06 0.05 7.68
N LYS A 117 2.22 1.36 7.93
CA LYS A 117 3.13 1.90 8.94
C LYS A 117 2.83 1.35 10.33
N ALA A 118 1.54 1.29 10.73
CA ALA A 118 1.13 0.66 11.96
C ALA A 118 1.60 -0.79 12.05
N HIS A 119 1.41 -1.57 10.99
CA HIS A 119 1.83 -2.97 10.95
C HIS A 119 3.36 -3.13 11.00
N LEU A 120 4.12 -2.28 10.33
CA LEU A 120 5.59 -2.28 10.39
C LEU A 120 6.09 -2.01 11.81
N CYS A 121 5.58 -0.96 12.46
CA CYS A 121 5.94 -0.61 13.84
C CYS A 121 5.53 -1.71 14.83
N LEU A 122 4.36 -2.32 14.66
CA LEU A 122 3.90 -3.45 15.47
C LEU A 122 4.81 -4.67 15.31
N ALA A 123 5.15 -5.03 14.09
CA ALA A 123 6.01 -6.18 13.79
C ALA A 123 7.44 -5.97 14.32
N ALA A 124 7.95 -4.74 14.22
CA ALA A 124 9.24 -4.37 14.78
C ALA A 124 9.24 -4.23 16.31
N GLY A 125 8.06 -4.15 16.95
CA GLY A 125 7.93 -3.91 18.37
C GLY A 125 8.29 -2.49 18.79
N SER A 126 8.11 -1.51 17.89
CA SER A 126 8.36 -0.09 18.13
C SER A 126 7.20 0.57 18.90
N GLU A 127 7.53 1.53 19.77
CA GLU A 127 6.57 2.33 20.52
C GLU A 127 5.70 3.22 19.60
N GLU A 128 6.22 3.64 18.45
CA GLU A 128 5.50 4.41 17.43
C GLU A 128 4.24 3.71 16.93
N ALA A 129 4.14 2.39 17.14
CA ALA A 129 2.92 1.64 16.87
C ALA A 129 1.68 2.21 17.56
N ILE A 130 1.83 2.85 18.75
CA ILE A 130 0.72 3.46 19.50
C ILE A 130 0.09 4.59 18.69
N ASP A 131 0.91 5.49 18.15
CA ASP A 131 0.47 6.65 17.39
C ASP A 131 -0.23 6.23 16.09
N TRP A 132 0.31 5.22 15.42
CA TRP A 132 -0.29 4.70 14.19
C TRP A 132 -1.59 3.90 14.43
N VAL A 133 -1.68 3.16 15.52
CA VAL A 133 -2.94 2.52 15.93
C VAL A 133 -3.99 3.59 16.27
N ASP A 134 -3.58 4.66 16.94
CA ASP A 134 -4.46 5.79 17.23
C ASP A 134 -4.93 6.50 15.95
N TRP A 135 -4.03 6.68 14.99
CA TRP A 135 -4.37 7.20 13.65
C TRP A 135 -5.44 6.35 12.95
N ILE A 136 -5.32 5.00 12.98
CA ILE A 136 -6.33 4.08 12.42
C ILE A 136 -7.68 4.27 13.11
N LEU A 137 -7.69 4.36 14.44
CA LEU A 137 -8.90 4.54 15.22
C LEU A 137 -9.62 5.87 14.93
N HIS A 138 -8.86 6.93 14.61
CA HIS A 138 -9.39 8.26 14.29
C HIS A 138 -9.83 8.39 12.83
N THR A 139 -9.18 7.72 11.89
CA THR A 139 -9.58 7.80 10.48
C THR A 139 -10.89 7.08 10.17
N GLY A 140 -11.31 6.14 11.02
CA GLY A 140 -12.63 5.50 10.97
C GLY A 140 -12.91 4.69 9.70
N GLN A 141 -11.88 4.28 8.98
CA GLN A 141 -12.03 3.64 7.67
C GLN A 141 -11.94 2.11 7.69
N VAL A 142 -11.87 1.53 8.87
CA VAL A 142 -11.92 0.09 9.10
C VAL A 142 -13.30 -0.31 9.63
N ASN A 143 -13.70 -1.58 9.43
CA ASN A 143 -14.98 -2.08 9.92
C ASN A 143 -15.00 -2.19 11.46
N GLU A 144 -16.20 -2.43 12.05
CA GLU A 144 -16.35 -2.48 13.51
C GLU A 144 -15.52 -3.57 14.20
N GLU A 145 -15.31 -4.71 13.52
CA GLU A 145 -14.50 -5.81 14.04
C GLU A 145 -13.03 -5.40 14.13
N ALA A 146 -12.48 -4.82 13.07
CA ALA A 146 -11.13 -4.28 13.04
C ALA A 146 -10.96 -3.12 14.04
N MET A 147 -11.96 -2.23 14.16
CA MET A 147 -11.94 -1.16 15.17
C MET A 147 -11.84 -1.71 16.59
N ARG A 148 -12.57 -2.79 16.90
CA ARG A 148 -12.49 -3.45 18.20
C ARG A 148 -11.11 -4.06 18.43
N HIS A 149 -10.54 -4.70 17.42
CA HIS A 149 -9.18 -5.26 17.46
C HIS A 149 -8.14 -4.17 17.72
N PHE A 150 -8.18 -3.07 16.97
CA PHE A 150 -7.22 -1.97 17.18
C PHE A 150 -7.38 -1.26 18.53
N ARG A 151 -8.59 -1.18 19.10
CA ARG A 151 -8.78 -0.68 20.48
C ARG A 151 -8.14 -1.60 21.51
N CYS A 152 -8.28 -2.91 21.34
CA CYS A 152 -7.63 -3.90 22.21
C CYS A 152 -6.10 -3.77 22.10
N LEU A 153 -5.59 -3.71 20.88
CA LEU A 153 -4.17 -3.56 20.61
C LEU A 153 -3.59 -2.28 21.21
N LYS A 154 -4.30 -1.14 21.07
CA LYS A 154 -3.90 0.13 21.72
C LYS A 154 -3.77 -0.02 23.22
N ALA A 155 -4.77 -0.61 23.88
CA ALA A 155 -4.73 -0.81 25.32
C ALA A 155 -3.55 -1.71 25.76
N ILE A 156 -3.24 -2.75 24.99
CA ILE A 156 -2.09 -3.62 25.24
C ILE A 156 -0.77 -2.87 25.08
N LEU A 157 -0.63 -2.06 24.02
CA LEU A 157 0.56 -1.28 23.76
C LEU A 157 0.79 -0.20 24.84
N GLU A 158 -0.27 0.50 25.27
CA GLU A 158 -0.20 1.49 26.35
C GLU A 158 0.25 0.87 27.67
N ILE A 159 -0.11 -0.39 27.94
CA ILE A 159 0.38 -1.12 29.12
C ILE A 159 1.83 -1.56 28.92
N LYS A 160 2.17 -2.07 27.73
CA LYS A 160 3.51 -2.58 27.42
C LYS A 160 4.61 -1.52 27.55
N TYR A 161 4.30 -0.28 27.16
CA TYR A 161 5.26 0.83 27.14
C TYR A 161 5.11 1.78 28.34
N ASP A 162 4.31 1.43 29.34
CA ASP A 162 4.19 2.16 30.60
C ASP A 162 4.97 1.41 31.69
N ASP A 163 6.08 1.99 32.13
CA ASP A 163 6.96 1.40 33.15
C ASP A 163 6.30 1.18 34.51
N GLU A 164 5.16 1.84 34.76
CA GLU A 164 4.40 1.73 36.02
C GLU A 164 3.33 0.64 35.96
N ARG A 165 3.12 -0.01 34.81
CA ARG A 165 2.06 -1.02 34.59
C ARG A 165 2.63 -2.38 34.27
N GLU A 166 2.08 -3.40 34.93
CA GLU A 166 2.35 -4.78 34.57
C GLU A 166 1.16 -5.39 33.84
N TYR A 167 1.42 -6.00 32.68
CA TYR A 167 0.38 -6.62 31.85
C TYR A 167 -0.50 -7.61 32.63
N ALA A 168 0.10 -8.37 33.57
CA ALA A 168 -0.60 -9.34 34.38
C ALA A 168 -1.75 -8.74 35.21
N ASP A 169 -1.64 -7.47 35.62
CA ASP A 169 -2.66 -6.77 36.40
C ASP A 169 -3.90 -6.40 35.56
N TYR A 170 -3.73 -6.27 34.27
CA TYR A 170 -4.78 -5.83 33.34
C TYR A 170 -5.37 -6.96 32.50
N GLN A 171 -4.72 -8.11 32.41
CA GLN A 171 -5.11 -9.23 31.56
C GLN A 171 -6.58 -9.62 31.71
N TYR A 172 -7.06 -9.73 32.95
CA TYR A 172 -8.46 -10.08 33.24
C TYR A 172 -9.43 -9.00 32.74
N ALA A 173 -9.13 -7.73 32.96
CA ALA A 173 -9.96 -6.62 32.52
C ALA A 173 -10.00 -6.52 31.00
N LEU A 174 -8.87 -6.68 30.33
CA LEU A 174 -8.77 -6.71 28.86
C LEU A 174 -9.60 -7.87 28.29
N GLY A 175 -9.52 -9.07 28.91
CA GLY A 175 -10.32 -10.23 28.49
C GLY A 175 -11.83 -10.01 28.62
N LEU A 176 -12.28 -9.29 29.66
CA LEU A 176 -13.69 -8.89 29.80
C LEU A 176 -14.14 -7.88 28.76
N MET A 177 -13.28 -6.90 28.41
CA MET A 177 -13.61 -5.83 27.49
C MET A 177 -13.59 -6.30 26.03
N PHE A 178 -12.61 -7.10 25.66
CA PHE A 178 -12.34 -7.44 24.26
C PHE A 178 -12.54 -8.91 23.90
N GLY A 179 -12.70 -9.79 24.91
CA GLY A 179 -12.78 -11.24 24.76
C GLY A 179 -11.43 -11.89 25.03
N SER A 180 -11.44 -13.02 25.74
CA SER A 180 -10.22 -13.76 26.12
C SER A 180 -9.40 -14.28 24.92
N ASP A 181 -10.03 -14.43 23.78
CA ASP A 181 -9.36 -14.91 22.56
C ASP A 181 -8.58 -13.80 21.83
N ASN A 182 -8.73 -12.53 22.24
CA ASN A 182 -8.08 -11.37 21.66
C ASN A 182 -6.98 -10.76 22.56
N VAL A 183 -6.76 -11.33 23.74
CA VAL A 183 -5.82 -10.86 24.79
C VAL A 183 -4.82 -11.99 25.19
#